data_de3bc949028af546c2cd35b6de179057
#
_entry.id   de3bc949028af546c2cd35b6de179057
#
_cell.length_a   1.000
_cell.length_b   1.000
_cell.length_c   1.000
_cell.angle_alpha   90.00
_cell.angle_beta   90.00
_cell.angle_gamma   90.00
#
_symmetry.space_group_name_H-M   'P 1'
#
loop_
_entity.id
_entity.type
_entity.pdbx_description
1 polymer ?
#
loop_
_entity_poly.entity_id
_entity_poly.type
_entity_poly.pdbx_seq_one_letter_code
_entity_poly.pdbx_strand_id
1 'polypeptide(L)' 'MKEEEVKELLRRESEEFKKLDEEHKSLKTLLAEIDKKVYLSPDEEMERKKLQKLKLSKKDKMAELVRDYMKSHKN' A
#
# COMPACT_ATOMS: atom_id res chain seq x y z
N MET A 1 -5.76 11.26 17.96
CA MET A 1 -4.82 10.21 17.55
C MET A 1 -4.02 10.61 16.34
N LYS A 2 -2.78 10.29 16.33
CA LYS A 2 -1.93 10.52 15.16
C LYS A 2 -2.17 9.42 14.13
N GLU A 3 -1.97 9.76 12.89
CA GLU A 3 -2.17 8.82 11.78
C GLU A 3 -1.34 7.54 11.93
N GLU A 4 -0.10 7.66 12.38
CA GLU A 4 0.77 6.51 12.58
C GLU A 4 0.25 5.56 13.65
N GLU A 5 -0.34 6.11 14.71
CA GLU A 5 -0.96 5.31 15.77
C GLU A 5 -2.15 4.53 15.25
N VAL A 6 -2.96 5.17 14.42
CA VAL A 6 -4.13 4.55 13.80
C VAL A 6 -3.70 3.40 12.88
N LYS A 7 -2.65 3.62 12.10
CA LYS A 7 -2.13 2.59 11.21
C LYS A 7 -1.66 1.35 11.98
N GLU A 8 -0.95 1.55 13.08
CA GLU A 8 -0.49 0.44 13.91
C GLU A 8 -1.65 -0.33 14.52
N LEU A 9 -2.63 0.41 15.00
CA LEU A 9 -3.83 -0.17 15.60
C LEU A 9 -4.58 -1.01 14.57
N LEU A 10 -4.75 -0.48 13.36
CA LEU A 10 -5.44 -1.18 12.29
C LEU A 10 -4.68 -2.43 11.84
N ARG A 11 -3.35 -2.41 11.86
CA ARG A 11 -2.56 -3.59 11.53
C ARG A 11 -2.84 -4.74 12.49
N ARG A 12 -3.12 -4.43 13.74
CA ARG A 12 -3.41 -5.44 14.75
C ARG A 12 -4.86 -5.87 14.78
N GLU A 13 -5.78 -4.94 14.56
CA GLU A 13 -7.21 -5.18 14.75
C GLU A 13 -8.00 -5.40 13.47
N SER A 14 -7.51 -4.94 12.33
CA SER A 14 -8.21 -5.07 11.06
C SER A 14 -7.50 -6.04 10.14
N GLU A 15 -8.15 -7.16 9.85
CA GLU A 15 -7.65 -8.13 8.88
C GLU A 15 -7.52 -7.51 7.49
N GLU A 16 -8.50 -6.70 7.12
CA GLU A 16 -8.50 -6.01 5.83
C GLU A 16 -7.30 -5.08 5.70
N PHE A 17 -7.04 -4.28 6.72
CA PHE A 17 -5.91 -3.35 6.70
C PHE A 17 -4.58 -4.11 6.66
N LYS A 18 -4.46 -5.15 7.47
CA LYS A 18 -3.26 -5.98 7.52
C LYS A 18 -2.95 -6.57 6.15
N LYS A 19 -3.98 -7.09 5.48
CA LYS A 19 -3.83 -7.67 4.14
C LYS A 19 -3.37 -6.61 3.14
N LEU A 20 -3.98 -5.44 3.15
CA LEU A 20 -3.62 -4.34 2.28
C LEU A 20 -2.18 -3.89 2.52
N ASP A 21 -1.77 -3.81 3.78
CA ASP A 21 -0.42 -3.43 4.16
C ASP A 21 0.61 -4.43 3.62
N GLU A 22 0.33 -5.72 3.75
CA GLU A 22 1.19 -6.78 3.24
C GLU A 22 1.29 -6.75 1.71
N GLU A 23 0.16 -6.56 1.05
CA GLU A 23 0.12 -6.46 -0.40
C GLU A 23 0.88 -5.23 -0.90
N HIS A 24 0.73 -4.11 -0.19
CA HIS A 24 1.45 -2.88 -0.53
C HIS A 24 2.96 -3.07 -0.39
N LYS A 25 3.40 -3.73 0.67
CA LYS A 25 4.82 -4.01 0.91
C LYS A 25 5.39 -4.94 -0.16
N SER A 26 4.63 -5.96 -0.55
CA SER A 26 5.04 -6.87 -1.61
C SER A 26 5.21 -6.16 -2.94
N LEU A 27 4.27 -5.28 -3.29
CA LEU A 27 4.34 -4.50 -4.52
C LEU A 27 5.52 -3.53 -4.50
N LYS A 28 5.79 -2.94 -3.35
CA LYS A 28 6.93 -2.05 -3.18
C LYS A 28 8.25 -2.79 -3.42
N THR A 29 8.35 -4.01 -2.90
CA THR A 29 9.52 -4.86 -3.08
C THR A 29 9.71 -5.24 -4.55
N LEU A 30 8.63 -5.65 -5.22
CA LEU A 30 8.68 -6.01 -6.64
C LEU A 30 9.11 -4.83 -7.49
N LEU A 31 8.58 -3.65 -7.22
CA LEU A 31 8.98 -2.44 -7.94
C LEU A 31 10.44 -2.09 -7.71
N ALA A 32 10.94 -2.27 -6.49
CA ALA A 32 12.34 -2.03 -6.17
C ALA A 32 13.24 -2.98 -6.96
N GLU A 33 12.82 -4.23 -7.11
CA GLU A 33 13.57 -5.21 -7.90
C GLU A 33 13.63 -4.82 -9.38
N ILE A 34 12.53 -4.37 -9.92
CA ILE A 34 12.46 -3.91 -11.31
C ILE A 34 13.33 -2.67 -11.51
N ASP A 35 13.29 -1.74 -10.56
CA ASP A 35 14.05 -0.48 -10.63
C ASP A 35 15.57 -0.69 -10.54
N LYS A 36 16.02 -1.84 -10.06
CA LYS A 36 17.45 -2.19 -10.04
C LYS A 36 18.00 -2.48 -11.43
N LYS A 37 17.15 -2.80 -12.38
CA LYS A 37 17.56 -3.12 -13.73
C LYS A 37 17.99 -1.85 -14.47
N VAL A 38 19.10 -1.94 -15.16
CA VAL A 38 19.63 -0.82 -15.96
C VAL A 38 18.78 -0.60 -17.20
N TYR A 39 18.20 -1.67 -17.71
CA TYR A 39 17.41 -1.64 -18.93
C TYR A 39 16.14 -2.47 -18.74
N LEU A 40 15.00 -1.91 -19.16
CA LEU A 40 13.72 -2.62 -19.11
C LEU A 40 13.25 -2.87 -20.53
N SER A 41 12.80 -4.10 -20.79
CA SER A 41 12.12 -4.41 -22.05
C SER A 41 10.74 -3.73 -22.05
N PRO A 42 10.11 -3.59 -23.23
CA PRO A 42 8.75 -3.02 -23.28
C PRO A 42 7.75 -3.76 -22.37
N ASP A 43 7.85 -5.10 -22.31
CA ASP A 43 6.99 -5.89 -21.46
C ASP A 43 7.24 -5.59 -19.99
N GLU A 44 8.49 -5.43 -19.59
CA GLU A 44 8.83 -5.09 -18.21
C GLU A 44 8.36 -3.70 -17.83
N GLU A 45 8.41 -2.76 -18.76
CA GLU A 45 7.90 -1.42 -18.53
C GLU A 45 6.39 -1.42 -18.31
N MET A 46 5.66 -2.24 -19.07
CA MET A 46 4.22 -2.40 -18.89
C MET A 46 3.91 -3.02 -17.53
N GLU A 47 4.68 -4.03 -17.16
CA GLU A 47 4.53 -4.69 -15.85
C GLU A 47 4.76 -3.69 -14.72
N ARG A 48 5.79 -2.87 -14.84
CA ARG A 48 6.11 -1.84 -13.85
C ARG A 48 4.94 -0.86 -13.67
N LYS A 49 4.32 -0.45 -14.78
CA LYS A 49 3.18 0.46 -14.73
C LYS A 49 1.99 -0.17 -14.02
N LYS A 50 1.73 -1.44 -14.29
CA LYS A 50 0.64 -2.18 -13.61
C LYS A 50 0.89 -2.27 -12.12
N LEU A 51 2.10 -2.63 -11.73
CA LEU A 51 2.47 -2.77 -10.32
C LEU A 51 2.38 -1.43 -9.60
N GLN A 52 2.78 -0.35 -10.27
CA GLN A 52 2.70 0.99 -9.71
C GLN A 52 1.25 1.40 -9.45
N LYS A 53 0.35 1.11 -10.39
CA LYS A 53 -1.06 1.39 -10.22
C LYS A 53 -1.67 0.58 -9.08
N LEU A 54 -1.30 -0.69 -8.99
CA LEU A 54 -1.77 -1.54 -7.89
C LEU A 54 -1.27 -1.04 -6.55
N LYS A 55 -0.01 -0.65 -6.47
CA LYS A 55 0.57 -0.10 -5.25
C LYS A 55 -0.20 1.14 -4.78
N LEU A 56 -0.47 2.05 -5.69
CA LEU A 56 -1.21 3.27 -5.38
C LEU A 56 -2.64 2.96 -4.97
N SER A 57 -3.28 1.98 -5.63
CA SER A 57 -4.63 1.56 -5.27
C SER A 57 -4.68 1.01 -3.84
N LYS A 58 -3.70 0.19 -3.47
CA LYS A 58 -3.63 -0.35 -2.11
C LYS A 58 -3.40 0.75 -1.09
N LYS A 59 -2.51 1.68 -1.42
CA LYS A 59 -2.23 2.82 -0.56
C LYS A 59 -3.47 3.69 -0.35
N ASP A 60 -4.22 3.92 -1.41
CA ASP A 60 -5.45 4.72 -1.33
C ASP A 60 -6.50 4.06 -0.43
N LYS A 61 -6.64 2.74 -0.55
CA LYS A 61 -7.57 1.99 0.31
C LYS A 61 -7.15 2.01 1.76
N MET A 62 -5.86 1.90 2.03
CA MET A 62 -5.33 1.99 3.38
C MET A 62 -5.61 3.37 3.97
N ALA A 63 -5.39 4.43 3.19
CA ALA A 63 -5.66 5.80 3.62
C ALA A 63 -7.14 6.01 3.92
N GLU A 64 -8.00 5.38 3.11
CA GLU A 64 -9.45 5.44 3.32
C GLU A 64 -9.85 4.78 4.65
N LEU A 65 -9.28 3.62 4.94
CA LEU A 65 -9.54 2.92 6.19
C LEU A 65 -9.07 3.73 7.40
N VAL A 66 -7.90 4.34 7.29
CA VAL A 66 -7.37 5.20 8.35
C VAL A 66 -8.31 6.38 8.59
N ARG A 67 -8.73 7.03 7.52
CA ARG A 67 -9.62 8.18 7.59
C ARG A 67 -10.96 7.81 8.23
N ASP A 68 -11.52 6.67 7.82
CA ASP A 68 -12.79 6.19 8.35
C ASP A 68 -12.66 5.86 9.84
N TYR A 69 -11.58 5.26 10.25
CA TYR A 69 -11.32 4.97 11.65
C TYR A 69 -11.22 6.25 12.47
N MET A 70 -10.45 7.21 11.99
CA MET A 70 -10.28 8.49 12.68
C MET A 70 -11.60 9.24 12.79
N LYS A 71 -12.44 9.15 11.77
CA LYS A 71 -13.75 9.79 11.74
C LYS A 71 -14.69 9.14 12.75
N SER A 72 -14.67 7.81 12.84
CA SER A 72 -15.52 7.06 13.77
C SER A 72 -15.11 7.22 15.22
N HIS A 73 -13.82 7.47 15.46
CA HIS A 73 -13.28 7.58 16.82
C HIS A 73 -12.88 9.01 17.18
N LYS A 74 -13.51 9.96 16.55
CA LYS A 74 -13.30 11.37 16.80
C LYS A 74 -14.00 11.78 18.10
N ASN A 75 -13.28 12.44 18.96
CA ASN A 75 -13.82 12.97 20.22
C ASN A 75 -14.37 14.37 20.03
#